data_d900584fae98e16c9f60b3c558f30e36
#
_entry.id   d900584fae98e16c9f60b3c558f30e36
#
_cell.length_a   1.000
_cell.length_b   1.000
_cell.length_c   1.000
_cell.angle_alpha   90.00
_cell.angle_beta   90.00
_cell.angle_gamma   90.00
#
_symmetry.space_group_name_H-M   'P 1'
#
loop_
_entity.id
_entity.type
_entity.pdbx_description
1 polymer ?
#
loop_
_entity_poly.entity_id
_entity_poly.type
_entity_poly.pdbx_seq_one_letter_code
_entity_poly.pdbx_strand_id
1 'polypeptide(L)' 'MLNRISVDPRVCVGKPTIRSLRITVDFVLKLLGDGYTADEIVQEYPELEKEDVYQAAKYGAWLASETTSGIV' A
#
# COMPACT_ATOMS: atom_id res chain seq x y z
N MET A 1 -6.47 12.53 1.49
CA MET A 1 -6.10 12.29 0.08
C MET A 1 -4.86 11.43 0.00
N LEU A 2 -4.90 10.40 -0.81
CA LEU A 2 -3.77 9.48 -0.90
C LEU A 2 -2.78 9.99 -1.94
N ASN A 3 -1.88 10.86 -1.51
CA ASN A 3 -0.95 11.49 -2.43
C ASN A 3 0.36 10.73 -2.61
N ARG A 4 0.50 9.59 -1.95
CA ARG A 4 1.71 8.77 -2.07
C ARG A 4 1.48 7.50 -2.87
N ILE A 5 0.26 7.28 -3.34
CA ILE A 5 -0.05 6.09 -4.14
C ILE A 5 -0.13 6.52 -5.59
N SER A 6 0.59 5.84 -6.45
CA SER A 6 0.55 6.15 -7.88
C SER A 6 0.29 4.89 -8.69
N VAL A 7 -0.32 5.08 -9.85
CA VAL A 7 -0.58 3.98 -10.77
C VAL A 7 -0.01 4.40 -12.12
N ASP A 8 1.04 3.75 -12.54
CA ASP A 8 1.70 4.05 -13.80
C ASP A 8 1.82 2.74 -14.57
N PRO A 9 1.23 2.66 -15.78
CA PRO A 9 1.28 1.41 -16.55
C PRO A 9 2.70 0.92 -16.82
N ARG A 10 3.68 1.80 -16.73
CA ARG A 10 5.06 1.44 -17.00
C ARG A 10 5.80 0.95 -15.76
N VAL A 11 5.18 1.04 -14.60
CA VAL A 11 5.80 0.65 -13.34
C VAL A 11 4.98 -0.48 -12.75
N CYS A 12 5.61 -1.62 -12.51
CA CYS A 12 4.98 -2.80 -11.91
C CYS A 12 3.69 -3.18 -12.63
N VAL A 13 3.68 -3.03 -13.95
CA VAL A 13 2.58 -3.43 -14.82
C VAL A 13 1.27 -2.74 -14.42
N GLY A 14 1.35 -1.50 -14.01
CA GLY A 14 0.15 -0.72 -13.68
C GLY A 14 -0.44 -1.00 -12.34
N LYS A 15 0.23 -1.77 -11.49
CA LYS A 15 -0.25 -1.96 -10.12
C LYS A 15 -0.01 -0.69 -9.32
N PRO A 16 -0.87 -0.38 -8.35
CA PRO A 16 -0.61 0.76 -7.46
C PRO A 16 0.72 0.59 -6.74
N THR A 17 1.53 1.64 -6.77
CA THR A 17 2.83 1.62 -6.13
C THR A 17 2.96 2.80 -5.18
N ILE A 18 3.99 2.73 -4.32
CA ILE A 18 4.29 3.81 -3.40
C ILE A 18 5.19 4.80 -4.12
N ARG A 19 4.70 6.00 -4.38
CA ARG A 19 5.47 7.12 -4.94
C ARG A 19 6.32 6.71 -6.15
N SER A 20 5.78 5.85 -6.99
CA SER A 20 6.49 5.33 -8.18
C SER A 20 7.76 4.55 -7.84
N LEU A 21 7.95 4.17 -6.60
CA LEU A 21 8.96 3.19 -6.25
C LEU A 21 8.50 1.84 -6.79
N ARG A 22 9.39 0.90 -6.89
CA ARG A 22 8.96 -0.42 -7.35
C ARG A 22 8.47 -1.27 -6.20
N ILE A 23 7.81 -0.63 -5.26
CA ILE A 23 7.19 -1.29 -4.11
C ILE A 23 5.69 -1.12 -4.29
N THR A 24 4.98 -2.21 -4.45
CA THR A 24 3.55 -2.15 -4.69
C THR A 24 2.79 -2.02 -3.38
N VAL A 25 1.58 -1.47 -3.48
CA VAL A 25 0.71 -1.35 -2.32
C VAL A 25 0.37 -2.74 -1.76
N ASP A 26 0.11 -3.71 -2.63
CA ASP A 26 -0.24 -5.05 -2.16
C ASP A 26 0.91 -5.71 -1.41
N PHE A 27 2.16 -5.40 -1.78
CA PHE A 27 3.31 -5.91 -1.03
C PHE A 27 3.30 -5.39 0.40
N VAL A 28 3.05 -4.08 0.56
CA VAL A 28 2.97 -3.49 1.89
C VAL A 28 1.82 -4.08 2.68
N LEU A 29 0.67 -4.27 2.03
CA LEU A 29 -0.48 -4.86 2.70
C LEU A 29 -0.21 -6.28 3.14
N LYS A 30 0.53 -7.04 2.35
CA LYS A 30 0.91 -8.39 2.72
C LYS A 30 1.77 -8.40 3.98
N LEU A 31 2.73 -7.48 4.05
CA LEU A 31 3.59 -7.40 5.24
C LEU A 31 2.76 -7.08 6.48
N LEU A 32 1.82 -6.15 6.36
CA LEU A 32 0.92 -5.85 7.47
C LEU A 32 0.10 -7.06 7.87
N GLY A 33 -0.41 -7.80 6.88
CA GLY A 33 -1.18 -9.01 7.14
C GLY A 33 -0.36 -10.10 7.81
N ASP A 34 0.95 -10.10 7.58
CA ASP A 34 1.85 -11.06 8.20
C ASP A 34 2.28 -10.65 9.60
N GLY A 35 1.81 -9.50 10.07
CA GLY A 35 2.06 -9.07 11.44
C GLY A 35 3.15 -8.02 11.59
N TYR A 36 3.71 -7.54 10.49
CA TYR A 36 4.70 -6.47 10.58
C TYR A 36 4.03 -5.16 10.97
N THR A 37 4.68 -4.41 11.83
CA THR A 37 4.22 -3.06 12.16
C THR A 37 4.79 -2.07 11.14
N ALA A 38 4.23 -0.86 11.13
CA ALA A 38 4.75 0.18 10.24
C ALA A 38 6.22 0.46 10.54
N ASP A 39 6.59 0.47 11.81
CA ASP A 39 7.99 0.69 12.20
C ASP A 39 8.89 -0.39 11.63
N GLU A 40 8.46 -1.63 11.70
CA GLU A 40 9.24 -2.76 11.20
C GLU A 40 9.39 -2.69 9.68
N ILE A 41 8.33 -2.32 8.99
CA ILE A 41 8.37 -2.21 7.53
C ILE A 41 9.35 -1.13 7.10
N VAL A 42 9.32 0.03 7.75
CA VAL A 42 10.21 1.12 7.42
C VAL A 42 11.67 0.76 7.72
N GLN A 43 11.88 -0.04 8.76
CA GLN A 43 13.21 -0.49 9.12
C GLN A 43 13.79 -1.43 8.06
N GLU A 44 12.96 -2.33 7.53
CA GLU A 44 13.37 -3.28 6.51
C GLU A 44 13.52 -2.62 5.14
N TYR A 45 12.70 -1.63 4.86
CA TYR A 45 12.66 -0.96 3.56
C TYR A 45 12.85 0.53 3.77
N PRO A 46 14.11 0.98 3.89
CA PRO A 46 14.40 2.37 4.27
C PRO A 46 13.89 3.43 3.30
N GLU A 47 13.56 3.05 2.06
CA GLU A 47 13.01 4.01 1.13
C GLU A 47 11.55 4.35 1.46
N LEU A 48 10.92 3.59 2.35
CA LEU A 48 9.55 3.87 2.77
C LEU A 48 9.53 4.73 4.01
N GLU A 49 8.48 5.53 4.12
CA GLU A 49 8.21 6.30 5.33
C GLU A 49 6.93 5.76 5.95
N LYS A 50 6.73 6.02 7.23
CA LYS A 50 5.53 5.53 7.92
C LYS A 50 4.26 6.00 7.22
N GLU A 51 4.25 7.24 6.72
CA GLU A 51 3.07 7.75 6.02
C GLU A 51 2.77 6.92 4.78
N ASP A 52 3.81 6.40 4.11
CA ASP A 52 3.60 5.50 2.97
C ASP A 52 2.82 4.26 3.38
N VAL A 53 3.18 3.68 4.52
CA VAL A 53 2.52 2.48 5.02
C VAL A 53 1.07 2.79 5.39
N TYR A 54 0.84 3.92 6.04
CA TYR A 54 -0.52 4.30 6.43
C TYR A 54 -1.40 4.54 5.22
N GLN A 55 -0.87 5.18 4.18
CA GLN A 55 -1.65 5.41 2.97
C GLN A 55 -1.92 4.12 2.21
N ALA A 56 -0.97 3.19 2.22
CA ALA A 56 -1.20 1.88 1.63
C ALA A 56 -2.36 1.18 2.34
N ALA A 57 -2.39 1.24 3.66
CA ALA A 57 -3.48 0.64 4.42
C ALA A 57 -4.81 1.30 4.12
N LYS A 58 -4.83 2.62 4.00
CA LYS A 58 -6.05 3.35 3.66
C LYS A 58 -6.54 2.98 2.27
N TYR A 59 -5.63 2.84 1.33
CA TYR A 59 -5.99 2.46 -0.03
C TYR A 59 -6.61 1.06 -0.05
N GLY A 60 -6.01 0.13 0.69
CA GLY A 60 -6.55 -1.21 0.80
C GLY A 60 -7.94 -1.24 1.42
N ALA A 61 -8.14 -0.43 2.46
CA ALA A 61 -9.43 -0.34 3.11
C ALA A 61 -10.48 0.24 2.15
N TRP A 62 -10.10 1.23 1.37
CA TRP A 62 -11.00 1.83 0.40
C TRP A 62 -11.41 0.81 -0.66
N LEU A 63 -10.45 0.07 -1.20
CA LEU A 63 -10.74 -0.97 -2.18
C LEU A 63 -11.67 -2.03 -1.62
N ALA A 64 -11.40 -2.48 -0.41
CA ALA A 64 -12.21 -3.50 0.22
C ALA A 64 -13.65 -3.03 0.42
N SER A 65 -13.81 -1.77 0.79
CA SER A 65 -15.14 -1.23 1.02
C SER A 65 -15.90 -1.08 -0.30
N GLU A 66 -15.21 -0.84 -1.40
CA GLU A 66 -15.86 -0.77 -2.71
C GLU A 66 -16.34 -2.14 -3.17
N THR A 67 -15.60 -3.18 -2.84
CA THR A 67 -15.89 -4.51 -3.35
C THR A 67 -16.76 -5.33 -2.42
N THR A 68 -16.90 -4.92 -1.17
CA THR A 68 -17.64 -5.72 -0.19
C THR A 68 -18.98 -5.12 0.16
N SER A 69 -19.42 -4.12 -0.57
CA SER A 69 -20.70 -3.54 -0.26
C SER A 69 -21.77 -4.61 -0.41
N GLY A 70 -22.65 -4.68 0.51
CA GLY A 70 -23.72 -5.65 0.48
C GLY A 70 -23.42 -6.94 1.20
N ILE A 71 -22.20 -7.11 1.65
CA ILE A 71 -21.90 -8.28 2.39
C ILE A 71 -22.10 -8.00 3.81
N VAL A 72 -22.55 -8.40 4.52
CA VAL A 72 -22.61 -8.14 5.87
C VAL A 72 -23.52 -8.55 6.64
#